data_f94898f3f6c9a58c23673d9b4e3dd33b
#
_entry.id   f94898f3f6c9a58c23673d9b4e3dd33b
#
_cell.length_a   1.000
_cell.length_b   1.000
_cell.length_c   1.000
_cell.angle_alpha   90.00
_cell.angle_beta   90.00
_cell.angle_gamma   90.00
#
_symmetry.space_group_name_H-M   'P 1'
#
loop_
_entity.id
_entity.type
_entity.pdbx_description
1 polymer ?
#
loop_
_entity_poly.entity_id
_entity_poly.type
_entity_poly.pdbx_seq_one_letter_code
_entity_poly.pdbx_strand_id
1 'polypeptide(L)'
;YIADQRKETFYRPDFLEAAQTAAEQSAVLLKNERGTLPIQSSIKTILVTGPLADAPHEQLGTWVFDGDASYSQTPLQALRRISGDSIEVLYAPGLNYSRDTVTSQFNKVVELAREADLILAFIGEEAILSGEAHCLANLNLQGAQSGLLHRLSETGKPLVTVAVSYTHLTLPT
;
A
#
# COMPACT_ATOMS: atom_id res chain seq x y z
N TYR A 1 -34.02 -12.79 10.77
CA TYR A 1 -32.72 -12.28 10.39
C TYR A 1 -32.72 -10.75 10.54
N ILE A 2 -31.97 -10.21 11.48
CA ILE A 2 -32.00 -8.78 11.80
C ILE A 2 -30.73 -8.16 11.24
N ALA A 3 -30.83 -7.53 10.05
CA ALA A 3 -29.70 -6.94 9.34
C ALA A 3 -28.95 -5.85 10.14
N ASP A 4 -29.67 -5.11 11.01
CA ASP A 4 -29.09 -4.05 11.82
C ASP A 4 -28.15 -4.56 12.94
N GLN A 5 -28.32 -5.78 13.40
CA GLN A 5 -27.43 -6.37 14.41
C GLN A 5 -26.04 -6.74 13.86
N ARG A 6 -25.84 -6.81 12.53
CA ARG A 6 -24.53 -7.08 11.95
C ARG A 6 -23.54 -5.98 12.28
N LYS A 7 -23.91 -4.69 12.12
CA LYS A 7 -23.00 -3.58 12.37
C LYS A 7 -22.55 -3.52 13.83
N GLU A 8 -23.50 -3.74 14.75
CA GLU A 8 -23.21 -3.76 16.18
C GLU A 8 -22.34 -4.96 16.60
N THR A 9 -22.42 -6.07 15.86
CA THR A 9 -21.69 -7.29 16.20
C THR A 9 -20.29 -7.35 15.56
N PHE A 10 -20.18 -7.05 14.26
CA PHE A 10 -18.94 -7.26 13.51
C PHE A 10 -17.97 -6.07 13.55
N TYR A 11 -18.48 -4.85 13.72
CA TYR A 11 -17.67 -3.62 13.74
C TYR A 11 -17.60 -2.97 15.11
N ARG A 12 -17.61 -3.79 16.15
CA ARG A 12 -17.42 -3.32 17.52
C ARG A 12 -16.04 -2.70 17.68
N PRO A 13 -15.89 -1.62 18.47
CA PRO A 13 -14.61 -0.96 18.67
C PRO A 13 -13.51 -1.90 19.15
N ASP A 14 -13.81 -2.82 20.06
CA ASP A 14 -12.86 -3.81 20.60
C ASP A 14 -12.38 -4.80 19.53
N PHE A 15 -13.22 -5.18 18.57
CA PHE A 15 -12.85 -6.05 17.47
C PHE A 15 -11.96 -5.30 16.45
N LEU A 16 -12.26 -4.03 16.20
CA LEU A 16 -11.45 -3.19 15.32
C LEU A 16 -10.06 -2.92 15.93
N GLU A 17 -9.98 -2.70 17.24
CA GLU A 17 -8.71 -2.56 17.96
C GLU A 17 -7.88 -3.84 17.90
N ALA A 18 -8.52 -5.01 18.09
CA ALA A 18 -7.84 -6.30 17.97
C ALA A 18 -7.33 -6.53 16.53
N ALA A 19 -8.13 -6.20 15.52
CA ALA A 19 -7.73 -6.31 14.11
C ALA A 19 -6.58 -5.35 13.77
N GLN A 20 -6.61 -4.13 14.26
CA GLN A 20 -5.52 -3.17 14.11
C GLN A 20 -4.23 -3.70 14.75
N THR A 21 -4.31 -4.16 15.99
CA THR A 21 -3.16 -4.74 16.71
C THR A 21 -2.55 -5.93 15.95
N ALA A 22 -3.40 -6.82 15.42
CA ALA A 22 -2.94 -7.94 14.61
C ALA A 22 -2.24 -7.49 13.33
N ALA A 23 -2.78 -6.48 12.63
CA ALA A 23 -2.18 -5.91 11.44
C ALA A 23 -0.81 -5.26 11.74
N GLU A 24 -0.71 -4.49 12.81
CA GLU A 24 0.55 -3.85 13.24
C GLU A 24 1.62 -4.90 13.56
N GLN A 25 1.25 -6.00 14.23
CA GLN A 25 2.16 -7.08 14.58
C GLN A 25 2.52 -8.00 13.40
N SER A 26 1.77 -7.95 12.30
CA SER A 26 2.06 -8.73 11.10
C SER A 26 3.06 -8.06 10.15
N ALA A 27 3.33 -6.78 10.34
CA ALA A 27 4.29 -6.06 9.50
C ALA A 27 5.72 -6.49 9.81
N VAL A 28 6.50 -6.81 8.78
CA VAL A 28 7.90 -7.21 8.89
C VAL A 28 8.80 -6.14 8.32
N LEU A 29 9.69 -5.57 9.14
CA LEU A 29 10.70 -4.61 8.69
C LEU A 29 11.91 -5.36 8.10
N LEU A 30 11.98 -5.46 6.78
CA LEU A 30 13.05 -6.19 6.09
C LEU A 30 14.34 -5.39 5.98
N LYS A 31 14.25 -4.05 5.84
CA LYS A 31 15.41 -3.19 5.63
C LYS A 31 15.13 -1.77 6.14
N ASN A 32 16.04 -1.21 6.94
CA ASN A 32 16.01 0.18 7.41
C ASN A 32 17.43 0.71 7.70
N GLU A 33 18.35 0.50 6.76
CA GLU A 33 19.79 0.78 6.97
C GLU A 33 20.09 2.26 7.20
N ARG A 34 19.29 3.15 6.64
CA ARG A 34 19.47 4.61 6.75
C ARG A 34 18.60 5.26 7.83
N GLY A 35 17.88 4.47 8.61
CA GLY A 35 16.98 4.98 9.63
C GLY A 35 15.86 5.88 9.09
N THR A 36 15.37 5.57 7.89
CA THR A 36 14.25 6.32 7.27
C THR A 36 12.97 6.17 8.08
N LEU A 37 12.81 5.04 8.75
CA LEU A 37 11.73 4.76 9.69
C LEU A 37 12.27 4.75 11.14
N PRO A 38 11.51 5.26 12.12
CA PRO A 38 10.21 5.92 11.98
C PRO A 38 10.29 7.25 11.24
N ILE A 39 9.17 7.67 10.62
CA ILE A 39 9.11 8.95 9.89
C ILE A 39 9.44 10.10 10.84
N GLN A 40 10.44 10.91 10.44
CA GLN A 40 10.93 11.99 11.27
C GLN A 40 9.99 13.20 11.22
N SER A 41 9.93 13.96 12.31
CA SER A 41 9.09 15.17 12.42
C SER A 41 9.47 16.31 11.45
N SER A 42 10.66 16.22 10.86
CA SER A 42 11.14 17.12 9.82
C SER A 42 10.45 16.95 8.47
N ILE A 43 9.85 15.79 8.20
CA ILE A 43 9.11 15.49 6.97
C ILE A 43 7.85 16.33 6.93
N LYS A 44 7.66 17.08 5.84
CA LYS A 44 6.51 17.96 5.63
C LYS A 44 5.67 17.55 4.43
N THR A 45 6.28 16.89 3.45
CA THR A 45 5.60 16.46 2.22
C THR A 45 5.90 15.00 1.96
N ILE A 46 4.86 14.20 1.84
CA ILE A 46 4.95 12.76 1.53
C ILE A 46 4.26 12.48 0.20
N LEU A 47 4.97 11.86 -0.73
CA LEU A 47 4.33 11.24 -1.90
C LEU A 47 3.89 9.82 -1.56
N VAL A 48 2.60 9.55 -1.73
CA VAL A 48 2.02 8.21 -1.70
C VAL A 48 1.82 7.74 -3.14
N THR A 49 2.32 6.55 -3.47
CA THR A 49 2.25 6.01 -4.84
C THR A 49 2.14 4.48 -4.83
N GLY A 50 1.98 3.91 -6.01
CA GLY A 50 1.83 2.47 -6.20
C GLY A 50 0.37 2.03 -6.33
N PRO A 51 0.14 0.89 -7.01
CA PRO A 51 -1.21 0.41 -7.34
C PRO A 51 -2.03 0.00 -6.12
N LEU A 52 -1.38 -0.30 -4.98
CA LEU A 52 -2.04 -0.72 -3.75
C LEU A 52 -2.22 0.41 -2.73
N ALA A 53 -1.81 1.64 -3.08
CA ALA A 53 -1.90 2.79 -2.19
C ALA A 53 -3.35 3.20 -1.87
N ASP A 54 -4.25 3.07 -2.84
CA ASP A 54 -5.67 3.42 -2.70
C ASP A 54 -6.56 2.34 -3.37
N ALA A 55 -6.42 1.11 -2.92
CA ALA A 55 -7.10 -0.07 -3.46
C ALA A 55 -7.91 -0.77 -2.34
N PRO A 56 -9.09 -0.26 -1.97
CA PRO A 56 -9.85 -0.77 -0.82
C PRO A 56 -10.29 -2.23 -0.99
N HIS A 57 -10.58 -2.68 -2.20
CA HIS A 57 -10.97 -4.05 -2.48
C HIS A 57 -9.82 -5.03 -2.22
N GLU A 58 -8.59 -4.64 -2.57
CA GLU A 58 -7.41 -5.50 -2.40
C GLU A 58 -7.07 -5.78 -0.92
N GLN A 59 -7.54 -4.94 0.01
CA GLN A 59 -7.35 -5.15 1.44
C GLN A 59 -8.26 -6.24 2.03
N LEU A 60 -9.30 -6.64 1.32
CA LEU A 60 -10.17 -7.73 1.74
C LEU A 60 -9.50 -9.10 1.54
N GLY A 61 -8.51 -9.16 0.65
CA GLY A 61 -7.81 -10.41 0.32
C GLY A 61 -8.61 -11.32 -0.61
N THR A 62 -8.12 -12.55 -0.76
CA THR A 62 -8.62 -13.51 -1.76
C THR A 62 -9.93 -14.18 -1.33
N TRP A 63 -10.07 -14.49 -0.03
CA TRP A 63 -11.16 -15.30 0.51
C TRP A 63 -12.34 -14.47 1.02
N VAL A 64 -12.67 -13.42 0.29
CA VAL A 64 -13.81 -12.55 0.60
C VAL A 64 -14.97 -12.85 -0.32
N PHE A 65 -16.09 -13.35 0.24
CA PHE A 65 -17.30 -13.67 -0.51
C PHE A 65 -18.32 -12.52 -0.47
N ASP A 66 -18.60 -12.01 0.73
CA ASP A 66 -19.58 -10.95 0.98
C ASP A 66 -18.94 -9.70 1.61
N GLY A 67 -17.64 -9.49 1.39
CA GLY A 67 -16.92 -8.34 1.92
C GLY A 67 -17.32 -7.05 1.23
N ASP A 68 -17.48 -6.00 2.03
CA ASP A 68 -17.78 -4.66 1.54
C ASP A 68 -16.53 -3.78 1.65
N ALA A 69 -15.95 -3.44 0.51
CA ALA A 69 -14.75 -2.62 0.43
C ALA A 69 -14.92 -1.21 1.01
N SER A 70 -16.17 -0.74 1.21
CA SER A 70 -16.43 0.55 1.86
C SER A 70 -16.00 0.60 3.32
N TYR A 71 -15.81 -0.55 3.95
CA TYR A 71 -15.27 -0.65 5.32
C TYR A 71 -13.73 -0.72 5.36
N SER A 72 -13.06 -0.88 4.22
CA SER A 72 -11.60 -0.87 4.17
C SER A 72 -11.09 0.56 4.19
N GLN A 73 -10.10 0.83 5.05
CA GLN A 73 -9.36 2.08 5.05
C GLN A 73 -8.05 1.89 4.30
N THR A 74 -7.88 2.56 3.16
CA THR A 74 -6.66 2.44 2.37
C THR A 74 -5.46 3.14 3.03
N PRO A 75 -4.21 2.74 2.69
CA PRO A 75 -3.02 3.44 3.15
C PRO A 75 -3.07 4.95 2.90
N LEU A 76 -3.52 5.38 1.71
CA LEU A 76 -3.69 6.79 1.38
C LEU A 76 -4.67 7.49 2.31
N GLN A 77 -5.84 6.90 2.55
CA GLN A 77 -6.86 7.45 3.44
C GLN A 77 -6.36 7.53 4.88
N ALA A 78 -5.69 6.48 5.35
CA ALA A 78 -5.12 6.42 6.69
C ALA A 78 -4.05 7.50 6.89
N LEU A 79 -3.13 7.64 5.94
CA LEU A 79 -2.08 8.66 5.98
C LEU A 79 -2.67 10.07 6.01
N ARG A 80 -3.60 10.39 5.14
CA ARG A 80 -4.28 11.69 5.15
C ARG A 80 -4.95 12.00 6.48
N ARG A 81 -5.61 11.00 7.08
CA ARG A 81 -6.26 11.14 8.39
C ARG A 81 -5.26 11.39 9.51
N ILE A 82 -4.15 10.65 9.53
CA ILE A 82 -3.13 10.74 10.58
C ILE A 82 -2.30 12.02 10.43
N SER A 83 -1.99 12.42 9.20
CA SER A 83 -1.18 13.60 8.90
C SER A 83 -1.90 14.93 9.24
N GLY A 84 -3.23 14.96 9.14
CA GLY A 84 -3.99 16.18 9.32
C GLY A 84 -3.41 17.32 8.48
N ASP A 85 -3.26 18.50 9.10
CA ASP A 85 -2.65 19.67 8.46
C ASP A 85 -1.12 19.74 8.63
N SER A 86 -0.52 18.75 9.27
CA SER A 86 0.91 18.79 9.64
C SER A 86 1.83 18.32 8.51
N ILE A 87 1.34 17.45 7.63
CA ILE A 87 2.07 16.86 6.52
C ILE A 87 1.20 16.92 5.26
N GLU A 88 1.74 17.48 4.19
CA GLU A 88 1.12 17.44 2.88
C GLU A 88 1.25 16.04 2.27
N VAL A 89 0.13 15.45 1.85
CA VAL A 89 0.09 14.12 1.23
C VAL A 89 -0.23 14.25 -0.25
N LEU A 90 0.82 14.20 -1.07
CA LEU A 90 0.72 14.13 -2.52
C LEU A 90 0.35 12.70 -2.93
N TYR A 91 -0.40 12.54 -4.01
CA TYR A 91 -0.79 11.23 -4.51
C TYR A 91 -0.77 11.14 -6.03
N ALA A 92 -0.15 10.09 -6.53
CA ALA A 92 -0.30 9.61 -7.90
C ALA A 92 -0.06 8.09 -7.92
N PRO A 93 -0.97 7.26 -8.43
CA PRO A 93 -0.83 5.80 -8.37
C PRO A 93 0.33 5.28 -9.22
N GLY A 94 0.63 5.91 -10.33
CA GLY A 94 1.65 5.47 -11.28
C GLY A 94 1.24 4.27 -12.13
N LEU A 95 0.51 3.34 -11.53
CA LEU A 95 -0.07 2.14 -12.14
C LEU A 95 -1.49 1.98 -11.62
N ASN A 96 -2.43 1.48 -12.46
CA ASN A 96 -3.82 1.34 -12.07
C ASN A 96 -4.09 0.06 -11.25
N TYR A 97 -3.26 -0.97 -11.43
CA TYR A 97 -3.32 -2.25 -10.72
C TYR A 97 -1.94 -2.93 -10.79
N SER A 98 -1.71 -3.99 -10.01
CA SER A 98 -0.38 -4.58 -9.82
C SER A 98 0.25 -5.14 -11.11
N ARG A 99 -0.55 -5.65 -12.03
CA ARG A 99 -0.10 -6.23 -13.31
C ARG A 99 -0.09 -5.22 -14.47
N ASP A 100 -0.42 -3.94 -14.21
CA ASP A 100 -0.41 -2.89 -15.23
C ASP A 100 0.99 -2.72 -15.83
N THR A 101 1.06 -2.64 -17.14
CA THR A 101 2.29 -2.42 -17.89
C THR A 101 2.38 -1.02 -18.50
N VAL A 102 1.33 -0.20 -18.33
CA VAL A 102 1.23 1.15 -18.89
C VAL A 102 1.99 2.15 -18.02
N THR A 103 3.08 2.68 -18.54
CA THR A 103 4.00 3.57 -17.79
C THR A 103 3.75 5.06 -18.02
N SER A 104 2.64 5.42 -18.67
CA SER A 104 2.34 6.82 -19.05
C SER A 104 2.29 7.79 -17.87
N GLN A 105 1.96 7.31 -16.67
CA GLN A 105 1.90 8.13 -15.45
C GLN A 105 3.25 8.30 -14.74
N PHE A 106 4.30 7.56 -15.12
CA PHE A 106 5.57 7.57 -14.39
C PHE A 106 6.22 8.95 -14.30
N ASN A 107 6.17 9.72 -15.37
CA ASN A 107 6.76 11.07 -15.35
C ASN A 107 6.09 11.97 -14.31
N LYS A 108 4.74 11.91 -14.22
CA LYS A 108 3.99 12.66 -13.20
C LYS A 108 4.37 12.22 -11.78
N VAL A 109 4.49 10.90 -11.55
CA VAL A 109 4.91 10.38 -10.23
C VAL A 109 6.33 10.88 -9.89
N VAL A 110 7.25 10.85 -10.83
CA VAL A 110 8.63 11.34 -10.64
C VAL A 110 8.68 12.85 -10.36
N GLU A 111 7.86 13.64 -11.02
CA GLU A 111 7.72 15.07 -10.73
C GLU A 111 7.29 15.30 -9.28
N LEU A 112 6.23 14.69 -8.84
CA LEU A 112 5.75 14.76 -7.45
C LEU A 112 6.78 14.20 -6.46
N ALA A 113 7.51 13.15 -6.83
CA ALA A 113 8.56 12.58 -6.00
C ALA A 113 9.69 13.58 -5.72
N ARG A 114 10.03 14.44 -6.67
CA ARG A 114 11.05 15.50 -6.47
C ARG A 114 10.59 16.59 -5.51
N GLU A 115 9.30 16.84 -5.43
CA GLU A 115 8.70 17.82 -4.50
C GLU A 115 8.60 17.26 -3.08
N ALA A 116 8.48 15.94 -2.92
CA ALA A 116 8.31 15.28 -1.63
C ALA A 116 9.62 15.18 -0.83
N ASP A 117 9.51 15.14 0.50
CA ASP A 117 10.58 14.82 1.42
C ASP A 117 10.77 13.31 1.57
N LEU A 118 9.67 12.55 1.44
CA LEU A 118 9.61 11.10 1.58
C LEU A 118 8.64 10.50 0.57
N ILE A 119 8.99 9.35 0.02
CA ILE A 119 8.13 8.57 -0.86
C ILE A 119 7.69 7.30 -0.15
N LEU A 120 6.39 7.03 -0.14
CA LEU A 120 5.79 5.78 0.31
C LEU A 120 5.19 5.06 -0.89
N ALA A 121 5.79 3.96 -1.33
CA ALA A 121 5.34 3.16 -2.47
C ALA A 121 4.66 1.88 -1.98
N PHE A 122 3.36 1.74 -2.26
CA PHE A 122 2.55 0.56 -1.93
C PHE A 122 2.41 -0.31 -3.16
N ILE A 123 3.09 -1.44 -3.13
CA ILE A 123 3.26 -2.36 -4.27
C ILE A 123 2.96 -3.80 -3.86
N GLY A 124 3.01 -4.70 -4.82
CA GLY A 124 2.90 -6.13 -4.56
C GLY A 124 1.85 -6.81 -5.41
N GLU A 125 1.16 -7.76 -4.81
CA GLU A 125 0.19 -8.62 -5.46
C GLU A 125 -1.24 -8.18 -5.19
N GLU A 126 -2.09 -8.26 -6.21
CA GLU A 126 -3.55 -8.17 -6.07
C GLU A 126 -4.09 -9.48 -5.49
N ALA A 127 -5.21 -9.39 -4.78
CA ALA A 127 -5.89 -10.54 -4.20
C ALA A 127 -6.19 -11.67 -5.21
N ILE A 128 -6.50 -11.31 -6.45
CA ILE A 128 -6.77 -12.27 -7.53
C ILE A 128 -5.57 -13.15 -7.90
N LEU A 129 -4.36 -12.78 -7.53
CA LEU A 129 -3.16 -13.58 -7.82
C LEU A 129 -2.95 -14.71 -6.81
N SER A 130 -3.76 -14.78 -5.78
CA SER A 130 -3.66 -15.74 -4.70
C SER A 130 -4.95 -16.54 -4.55
N GLY A 131 -4.87 -17.68 -3.87
CA GLY A 131 -6.01 -18.53 -3.53
C GLY A 131 -5.99 -19.88 -4.22
N GLU A 132 -7.04 -20.65 -3.98
CA GLU A 132 -7.22 -21.99 -4.55
C GLU A 132 -7.27 -21.93 -6.08
N ALA A 133 -6.63 -22.88 -6.72
CA ALA A 133 -6.46 -22.98 -8.17
C ALA A 133 -5.65 -21.82 -8.83
N HIS A 134 -4.98 -20.99 -8.05
CA HIS A 134 -4.03 -20.00 -8.53
C HIS A 134 -2.60 -20.46 -8.27
N CYS A 135 -1.68 -20.02 -9.12
CA CYS A 135 -0.25 -20.25 -8.93
C CYS A 135 0.54 -19.02 -9.36
N LEU A 136 1.65 -18.79 -8.69
CA LEU A 136 2.59 -17.73 -9.01
C LEU A 136 3.97 -18.36 -9.25
N ALA A 137 4.31 -18.63 -10.51
CA ALA A 137 5.58 -19.22 -10.88
C ALA A 137 6.74 -18.22 -10.90
N ASN A 138 6.43 -16.92 -11.11
CA ASN A 138 7.41 -15.84 -11.10
C ASN A 138 7.23 -15.01 -9.85
N LEU A 139 8.23 -15.03 -8.97
CA LEU A 139 8.22 -14.34 -7.67
C LEU A 139 8.62 -12.87 -7.75
N ASN A 140 8.89 -12.35 -8.94
CA ASN A 140 9.14 -10.93 -9.12
C ASN A 140 7.82 -10.12 -9.09
N LEU A 141 7.95 -8.83 -8.82
CA LEU A 141 6.83 -7.91 -8.95
C LEU A 141 6.23 -7.97 -10.34
N GLN A 142 4.93 -8.12 -10.42
CA GLN A 142 4.20 -8.20 -11.69
C GLN A 142 4.10 -6.83 -12.36
N GLY A 143 3.83 -6.82 -13.67
CA GLY A 143 3.65 -5.59 -14.43
C GLY A 143 4.88 -4.68 -14.44
N ALA A 144 4.64 -3.38 -14.43
CA ALA A 144 5.70 -2.36 -14.47
C ALA A 144 6.11 -1.83 -13.08
N GLN A 145 5.74 -2.51 -11.99
CA GLN A 145 6.02 -2.05 -10.62
C GLN A 145 7.52 -1.89 -10.34
N SER A 146 8.36 -2.83 -10.79
CA SER A 146 9.81 -2.72 -10.65
C SER A 146 10.37 -1.50 -11.40
N GLY A 147 9.81 -1.19 -12.57
CA GLY A 147 10.15 0.00 -13.34
C GLY A 147 9.77 1.29 -12.62
N LEU A 148 8.62 1.32 -11.96
CA LEU A 148 8.21 2.46 -11.13
C LEU A 148 9.18 2.68 -9.98
N LEU A 149 9.52 1.63 -9.22
CA LEU A 149 10.47 1.72 -8.10
C LEU A 149 11.85 2.19 -8.57
N HIS A 150 12.32 1.70 -9.72
CA HIS A 150 13.59 2.14 -10.29
C HIS A 150 13.59 3.64 -10.59
N ARG A 151 12.54 4.14 -11.27
CA ARG A 151 12.39 5.57 -11.57
C ARG A 151 12.28 6.44 -10.31
N LEU A 152 11.64 5.93 -9.24
CA LEU A 152 11.58 6.62 -7.95
C LEU A 152 12.94 6.66 -7.27
N SER A 153 13.70 5.56 -7.30
CA SER A 153 15.04 5.50 -6.71
C SER A 153 16.03 6.50 -7.34
N GLU A 154 15.91 6.74 -8.65
CA GLU A 154 16.72 7.72 -9.38
C GLU A 154 16.50 9.17 -8.92
N THR A 155 15.40 9.46 -8.20
CA THR A 155 15.15 10.80 -7.65
C THR A 155 16.09 11.15 -6.48
N GLY A 156 16.74 10.15 -5.87
CA GLY A 156 17.58 10.31 -4.69
C GLY A 156 16.83 10.62 -3.40
N LYS A 157 15.49 10.67 -3.44
CA LYS A 157 14.64 10.90 -2.25
C LYS A 157 14.55 9.66 -1.39
N PRO A 158 14.38 9.79 -0.07
CA PRO A 158 14.05 8.65 0.79
C PRO A 158 12.82 7.91 0.27
N LEU A 159 12.97 6.60 0.07
CA LEU A 159 11.91 5.73 -0.47
C LEU A 159 11.65 4.59 0.51
N VAL A 160 10.42 4.51 1.00
CA VAL A 160 9.90 3.38 1.76
C VAL A 160 8.99 2.58 0.85
N THR A 161 9.31 1.31 0.67
CA THR A 161 8.51 0.37 -0.10
C THR A 161 7.72 -0.51 0.85
N VAL A 162 6.40 -0.48 0.75
CA VAL A 162 5.50 -1.38 1.46
C VAL A 162 5.00 -2.42 0.46
N ALA A 163 5.42 -3.65 0.64
CA ALA A 163 5.10 -4.73 -0.28
C ALA A 163 4.07 -5.69 0.31
N VAL A 164 3.03 -5.97 -0.45
CA VAL A 164 2.03 -7.00 -0.15
C VAL A 164 2.35 -8.24 -0.95
N SER A 165 2.45 -9.39 -0.27
CA SER A 165 2.65 -10.69 -0.90
C SER A 165 1.77 -11.72 -0.20
N TYR A 166 1.15 -12.57 -0.99
CA TYR A 166 0.33 -13.68 -0.48
C TYR A 166 1.12 -14.98 -0.35
N THR A 167 2.24 -15.08 -1.07
CA THR A 167 3.11 -16.25 -1.02
C THR A 167 4.55 -15.82 -0.73
N HIS A 168 5.22 -15.25 -1.72
CA HIS A 168 6.62 -14.82 -1.61
C HIS A 168 6.93 -13.82 -2.74
N LEU A 169 7.60 -12.73 -2.40
CA LEU A 169 8.09 -11.76 -3.38
C LEU A 169 9.61 -11.62 -3.30
N THR A 170 10.23 -11.49 -4.46
CA THR A 170 11.61 -11.03 -4.58
C THR A 170 11.60 -9.54 -4.91
N LEU A 171 12.06 -8.73 -3.96
CA LEU A 171 12.20 -7.29 -4.19
C LEU A 171 13.53 -7.01 -4.89
N PRO A 172 13.59 -6.03 -5.82
CA PRO A 172 14.86 -5.58 -6.38
C PRO A 172 15.73 -4.98 -5.27
N THR A 173 16.96 -5.40 -5.21
CA THR A 173 17.99 -4.95 -4.25
C THR A 173 18.65 -3.68 -4.71
#